data_9c14faf9c6f39e8f176013fa2f78baf3
#
_entry.id   9c14faf9c6f39e8f176013fa2f78baf3
#
_cell.length_a   1.000
_cell.length_b   1.000
_cell.length_c   1.000
_cell.angle_alpha   90.00
_cell.angle_beta   90.00
_cell.angle_gamma   90.00
#
_symmetry.space_group_name_H-M   'P 1'
#
loop_
_entity.id
_entity.type
_entity.pdbx_description
1 polymer ?
#
loop_
_entity_poly.entity_id
_entity_poly.type
_entity_poly.pdbx_seq_one_letter_code
_entity_poly.pdbx_strand_id
1 'polypeptide(L)'
;MGKKKRKKALIIIIIIFALAGTTAGVTYKVFEAETIEFVGSVHYSDDELKKYIFGSRYVNVLYYKMFGKKDNKIPFIQKYDVETDWPDKLYVTIYEKAIVGYVKYMGCNMYFDKDGIVVESSTDVYENVPEIDGLKFDSIVINNKLDVGNSEIYNTILDLTQSFDKYDIDV
;
A
#
# COMPACT_ATOMS: atom_id res chain seq x y z
N MET A 1 -15.63 55.14 -27.86
CA MET A 1 -16.37 54.35 -26.84
C MET A 1 -15.62 53.10 -26.34
N GLY A 2 -14.34 52.89 -26.67
CA GLY A 2 -13.65 51.62 -26.39
C GLY A 2 -12.89 51.55 -25.07
N LYS A 3 -12.09 52.55 -24.69
CA LYS A 3 -11.10 52.42 -23.60
C LYS A 3 -11.70 52.30 -22.19
N LYS A 4 -12.78 53.02 -21.86
CA LYS A 4 -13.44 52.93 -20.54
C LYS A 4 -14.15 51.59 -20.31
N LYS A 5 -14.77 51.00 -21.35
CA LYS A 5 -15.41 49.69 -21.26
C LYS A 5 -14.37 48.57 -21.09
N ARG A 6 -13.23 48.66 -21.80
CA ARG A 6 -12.11 47.69 -21.65
C ARG A 6 -11.48 47.72 -20.25
N LYS A 7 -11.28 48.90 -19.64
CA LYS A 7 -10.79 49.03 -18.26
C LYS A 7 -11.74 48.40 -17.24
N LYS A 8 -13.06 48.64 -17.37
CA LYS A 8 -14.07 48.02 -16.49
C LYS A 8 -14.12 46.51 -16.65
N ALA A 9 -14.05 45.99 -17.87
CA ALA A 9 -13.99 44.55 -18.12
C ALA A 9 -12.73 43.91 -17.50
N LEU A 10 -11.58 44.58 -17.59
CA LEU A 10 -10.32 44.12 -17.04
C LEU A 10 -10.35 44.05 -15.50
N ILE A 11 -10.95 45.05 -14.85
CA ILE A 11 -11.14 45.06 -13.38
C ILE A 11 -12.07 43.93 -12.96
N ILE A 12 -13.16 43.68 -13.67
CA ILE A 12 -14.08 42.56 -13.38
C ILE A 12 -13.35 41.20 -13.48
N ILE A 13 -12.55 41.03 -14.53
CA ILE A 13 -11.76 39.79 -14.71
C ILE A 13 -10.78 39.61 -13.55
N ILE A 14 -10.06 40.65 -13.11
CA ILE A 14 -9.15 40.60 -11.98
C ILE A 14 -9.90 40.21 -10.69
N ILE A 15 -11.07 40.78 -10.44
CA ILE A 15 -11.89 40.46 -9.28
C ILE A 15 -12.33 38.98 -9.32
N ILE A 16 -12.75 38.49 -10.48
CA ILE A 16 -13.14 37.08 -10.65
C ILE A 16 -11.94 36.16 -10.38
N PHE A 17 -10.75 36.47 -10.92
CA PHE A 17 -9.55 35.70 -10.66
C PHE A 17 -9.11 35.74 -9.19
N ALA A 18 -9.21 36.88 -8.55
CA ALA A 18 -8.92 37.02 -7.12
C ALA A 18 -9.91 36.22 -6.28
N LEU A 19 -11.20 36.25 -6.60
CA LEU A 19 -12.24 35.49 -5.91
C LEU A 19 -12.02 33.96 -6.13
N ALA A 20 -11.74 33.56 -7.36
CA ALA A 20 -11.44 32.15 -7.68
C ALA A 20 -10.17 31.66 -6.98
N GLY A 21 -9.12 32.48 -6.90
CA GLY A 21 -7.90 32.15 -6.20
C GLY A 21 -8.07 31.99 -4.68
N THR A 22 -8.85 32.89 -4.07
CA THR A 22 -9.13 32.79 -2.63
C THR A 22 -10.01 31.60 -2.30
N THR A 23 -11.06 31.34 -3.10
CA THR A 23 -11.89 30.13 -2.90
C THR A 23 -11.11 28.85 -3.08
N ALA A 24 -10.27 28.78 -4.11
CA ALA A 24 -9.41 27.60 -4.32
C ALA A 24 -8.43 27.36 -3.15
N GLY A 25 -7.81 28.44 -2.63
CA GLY A 25 -6.91 28.34 -1.48
C GLY A 25 -7.60 27.89 -0.19
N VAL A 26 -8.79 28.43 0.08
CA VAL A 26 -9.61 28.02 1.25
C VAL A 26 -10.04 26.56 1.09
N THR A 27 -10.54 26.18 -0.08
CA THR A 27 -10.94 24.79 -0.34
C THR A 27 -9.76 23.82 -0.18
N TYR A 28 -8.59 24.17 -0.72
CA TYR A 28 -7.39 23.34 -0.57
C TYR A 28 -7.05 23.11 0.91
N LYS A 29 -7.12 24.14 1.74
CA LYS A 29 -6.79 24.07 3.16
C LYS A 29 -7.85 23.33 3.99
N VAL A 30 -9.12 23.48 3.68
CA VAL A 30 -10.23 22.78 4.36
C VAL A 30 -10.18 21.27 4.11
N PHE A 31 -9.71 20.86 2.94
CA PHE A 31 -9.60 19.42 2.57
C PHE A 31 -8.18 18.85 2.74
N GLU A 32 -7.28 19.57 3.38
CA GLU A 32 -6.00 19.01 3.80
C GLU A 32 -6.25 17.92 4.86
N ALA A 33 -5.73 16.71 4.66
CA ALA A 33 -5.95 15.62 5.59
C ALA A 33 -5.21 15.90 6.91
N GLU A 34 -5.96 16.16 7.98
CA GLU A 34 -5.41 16.32 9.34
C GLU A 34 -5.18 14.95 9.99
N THR A 35 -6.06 14.00 9.70
CA THR A 35 -6.00 12.65 10.28
C THR A 35 -6.01 11.61 9.16
N ILE A 36 -5.02 10.71 9.20
CA ILE A 36 -4.96 9.52 8.35
C ILE A 36 -4.73 8.34 9.29
N GLU A 37 -5.71 7.46 9.41
CA GLU A 37 -5.63 6.26 10.24
C GLU A 37 -5.41 5.04 9.36
N PHE A 38 -4.40 4.24 9.71
CA PHE A 38 -4.09 2.98 9.04
C PHE A 38 -4.43 1.82 9.96
N VAL A 39 -5.11 0.80 9.42
CA VAL A 39 -5.51 -0.39 10.17
C VAL A 39 -5.20 -1.64 9.35
N GLY A 40 -4.66 -2.67 10.02
CA GLY A 40 -4.43 -3.98 9.42
C GLY A 40 -3.04 -4.19 8.81
N SER A 41 -2.09 -3.29 9.03
CA SER A 41 -0.69 -3.50 8.69
C SER A 41 0.11 -3.95 9.90
N VAL A 42 0.95 -4.98 9.70
CA VAL A 42 1.93 -5.48 10.67
C VAL A 42 3.34 -5.17 10.21
N HIS A 43 3.58 -5.15 8.89
CA HIS A 43 4.92 -5.02 8.30
C HIS A 43 5.33 -3.58 7.99
N TYR A 44 4.37 -2.66 7.87
CA TYR A 44 4.64 -1.28 7.49
C TYR A 44 4.20 -0.29 8.56
N SER A 45 5.03 0.71 8.78
CA SER A 45 4.64 1.89 9.56
C SER A 45 3.68 2.79 8.79
N ASP A 46 2.92 3.62 9.52
CA ASP A 46 1.99 4.59 8.94
C ASP A 46 2.66 5.56 7.96
N ASP A 47 3.89 5.99 8.28
CA ASP A 47 4.66 6.90 7.41
C ASP A 47 5.06 6.25 6.09
N GLU A 48 5.42 4.97 6.10
CA GLU A 48 5.73 4.20 4.89
C GLU A 48 4.48 3.98 4.04
N LEU A 49 3.37 3.56 4.66
CA LEU A 49 2.08 3.39 3.98
C LEU A 49 1.61 4.71 3.36
N LYS A 50 1.72 5.81 4.10
CA LYS A 50 1.40 7.14 3.60
C LYS A 50 2.18 7.49 2.34
N LYS A 51 3.48 7.16 2.32
CA LYS A 51 4.35 7.39 1.16
C LYS A 51 3.98 6.50 -0.03
N TYR A 52 3.70 5.22 0.22
CA TYR A 52 3.34 4.26 -0.84
C TYR A 52 1.96 4.57 -1.46
N ILE A 53 0.97 4.87 -0.63
CA ILE A 53 -0.41 5.04 -1.07
C ILE A 53 -0.64 6.42 -1.68
N PHE A 54 -0.15 7.46 -1.01
CA PHE A 54 -0.42 8.85 -1.41
C PHE A 54 0.72 9.51 -2.18
N GLY A 55 1.95 8.95 -2.10
CA GLY A 55 3.13 9.48 -2.81
C GLY A 55 3.59 10.86 -2.30
N SER A 56 2.98 11.40 -1.27
CA SER A 56 3.20 12.75 -0.78
C SER A 56 3.07 12.84 0.75
N ARG A 57 3.81 13.76 1.33
CA ARG A 57 3.66 14.13 2.74
C ARG A 57 2.35 14.89 3.01
N TYR A 58 1.90 15.65 2.02
CA TYR A 58 0.66 16.42 2.10
C TYR A 58 -0.41 15.70 1.29
N VAL A 59 -1.47 15.32 1.97
CA VAL A 59 -2.60 14.62 1.38
C VAL A 59 -3.81 15.54 1.43
N ASN A 60 -4.52 15.66 0.30
CA ASN A 60 -5.75 16.39 0.24
C ASN A 60 -6.90 15.43 -0.08
N VAL A 61 -7.88 15.36 0.81
CA VAL A 61 -8.99 14.41 0.77
C VAL A 61 -9.81 14.56 -0.51
N LEU A 62 -10.10 15.81 -0.92
CA LEU A 62 -10.86 16.08 -2.14
C LEU A 62 -10.08 15.65 -3.38
N TYR A 63 -8.79 16.01 -3.45
CA TYR A 63 -7.91 15.63 -4.55
C TYR A 63 -7.78 14.10 -4.66
N TYR A 64 -7.58 13.42 -3.53
CA TYR A 64 -7.49 11.96 -3.51
C TYR A 64 -8.79 11.31 -4.00
N LYS A 65 -9.95 11.80 -3.57
CA LYS A 65 -11.24 11.27 -4.00
C LYS A 65 -11.47 11.43 -5.51
N MET A 66 -10.97 12.50 -6.10
CA MET A 66 -11.17 12.79 -7.53
C MET A 66 -10.11 12.13 -8.42
N PHE A 67 -8.87 12.03 -7.96
CA PHE A 67 -7.71 11.66 -8.79
C PHE A 67 -6.82 10.59 -8.17
N GLY A 68 -7.12 10.12 -6.94
CA GLY A 68 -6.31 9.12 -6.25
C GLY A 68 -6.23 7.81 -7.02
N LYS A 69 -5.04 7.26 -7.16
CA LYS A 69 -4.83 5.93 -7.73
C LYS A 69 -5.20 4.89 -6.67
N LYS A 70 -6.08 3.97 -7.04
CA LYS A 70 -6.55 2.90 -6.14
C LYS A 70 -5.74 1.60 -6.22
N ASP A 71 -4.75 1.52 -7.13
CA ASP A 71 -4.06 0.25 -7.47
C ASP A 71 -2.53 0.37 -7.42
N ASN A 72 -1.98 1.07 -6.42
CA ASN A 72 -0.53 1.01 -6.20
C ASN A 72 -0.19 -0.39 -5.69
N LYS A 73 0.63 -1.11 -6.45
CA LYS A 73 1.20 -2.38 -5.96
C LYS A 73 2.24 -2.07 -4.89
N ILE A 74 1.93 -2.47 -3.66
CA ILE A 74 2.83 -2.34 -2.52
C ILE A 74 3.27 -3.76 -2.17
N PRO A 75 4.58 -4.03 -2.01
CA PRO A 75 5.06 -5.35 -1.63
C PRO A 75 4.33 -5.84 -0.37
N PHE A 76 4.06 -7.12 -0.27
CA PHE A 76 3.37 -7.77 0.87
C PHE A 76 1.93 -7.31 1.15
N ILE A 77 1.43 -6.29 0.48
CA ILE A 77 0.03 -5.88 0.56
C ILE A 77 -0.76 -6.53 -0.59
N GLN A 78 -1.83 -7.23 -0.24
CA GLN A 78 -2.75 -7.84 -1.19
C GLN A 78 -3.65 -6.78 -1.82
N LYS A 79 -4.23 -5.93 -0.98
CA LYS A 79 -5.06 -4.79 -1.35
C LYS A 79 -5.16 -3.80 -0.20
N TYR A 80 -5.61 -2.61 -0.49
CA TYR A 80 -6.00 -1.63 0.53
C TYR A 80 -7.27 -0.89 0.09
N ASP A 81 -8.06 -0.49 1.07
CA ASP A 81 -9.27 0.31 0.87
C ASP A 81 -9.09 1.66 1.57
N VAL A 82 -9.46 2.76 0.89
CA VAL A 82 -9.39 4.11 1.45
C VAL A 82 -10.78 4.70 1.53
N GLU A 83 -11.23 4.95 2.73
CA GLU A 83 -12.48 5.63 3.03
C GLU A 83 -12.21 7.08 3.40
N THR A 84 -13.08 7.98 2.96
CA THR A 84 -12.96 9.41 3.23
C THR A 84 -14.05 9.85 4.17
N ASP A 85 -13.68 10.43 5.32
CA ASP A 85 -14.57 11.11 6.24
C ASP A 85 -14.31 12.63 6.11
N TRP A 86 -15.28 13.30 5.55
CA TRP A 86 -15.19 14.70 5.15
C TRP A 86 -15.17 15.63 6.36
N PRO A 87 -14.40 16.75 6.31
CA PRO A 87 -13.61 17.22 5.16
C PRO A 87 -12.14 16.75 5.13
N ASP A 88 -11.59 16.25 6.25
CA ASP A 88 -10.14 16.21 6.51
C ASP A 88 -9.62 14.89 7.04
N LYS A 89 -10.44 13.80 7.01
CA LYS A 89 -10.03 12.51 7.53
C LYS A 89 -10.03 11.41 6.46
N LEU A 90 -9.08 10.49 6.60
CA LEU A 90 -8.93 9.30 5.78
C LEU A 90 -8.75 8.08 6.67
N TYR A 91 -9.49 7.00 6.37
CA TYR A 91 -9.30 5.68 6.98
C TYR A 91 -8.79 4.73 5.91
N VAL A 92 -7.67 4.11 6.19
CA VAL A 92 -7.01 3.19 5.26
C VAL A 92 -6.96 1.81 5.88
N THR A 93 -7.74 0.89 5.30
CA THR A 93 -7.71 -0.52 5.70
C THR A 93 -6.76 -1.27 4.80
N ILE A 94 -5.75 -1.89 5.41
CA ILE A 94 -4.71 -2.66 4.74
C ILE A 94 -5.03 -4.15 4.88
N TYR A 95 -4.90 -4.87 3.78
CA TYR A 95 -4.98 -6.34 3.74
C TYR A 95 -3.65 -6.87 3.28
N GLU A 96 -2.88 -7.40 4.20
CA GLU A 96 -1.58 -7.99 3.90
C GLU A 96 -1.71 -9.40 3.32
N LYS A 97 -0.69 -9.81 2.55
CA LYS A 97 -0.59 -11.18 2.07
C LYS A 97 -0.31 -12.10 3.25
N ALA A 98 -1.01 -13.20 3.33
CA ALA A 98 -0.79 -14.21 4.37
C ALA A 98 0.49 -15.01 4.06
N ILE A 99 1.62 -14.55 4.60
CA ILE A 99 2.92 -15.20 4.44
C ILE A 99 3.15 -16.11 5.62
N VAL A 100 3.59 -17.35 5.36
CA VAL A 100 3.87 -18.35 6.40
C VAL A 100 5.34 -18.78 6.43
N GLY A 101 6.13 -18.43 5.41
CA GLY A 101 7.54 -18.76 5.35
C GLY A 101 8.19 -18.23 4.07
N TYR A 102 9.51 -18.35 3.99
CA TYR A 102 10.25 -18.06 2.77
C TYR A 102 11.37 -19.05 2.51
N VAL A 103 11.76 -19.14 1.25
CA VAL A 103 12.94 -19.90 0.79
C VAL A 103 13.88 -18.99 0.04
N LYS A 104 15.19 -19.21 0.15
CA LYS A 104 16.19 -18.48 -0.61
C LYS A 104 16.34 -19.07 -2.01
N TYR A 105 16.20 -18.24 -3.03
CA TYR A 105 16.37 -18.66 -4.42
C TYR A 105 16.98 -17.53 -5.24
N MET A 106 18.09 -17.81 -5.93
CA MET A 106 18.82 -16.87 -6.80
C MET A 106 19.11 -15.49 -6.17
N GLY A 107 19.41 -15.45 -4.87
CA GLY A 107 19.75 -14.21 -4.15
C GLY A 107 18.55 -13.41 -3.65
N CYS A 108 17.33 -13.93 -3.81
CA CYS A 108 16.10 -13.35 -3.28
C CYS A 108 15.44 -14.29 -2.28
N ASN A 109 14.63 -13.71 -1.39
CA ASN A 109 13.74 -14.41 -0.49
C ASN A 109 12.39 -14.56 -1.19
N MET A 110 11.98 -15.80 -1.44
CA MET A 110 10.72 -16.14 -2.10
C MET A 110 9.70 -16.49 -1.02
N TYR A 111 8.81 -15.58 -0.73
CA TYR A 111 7.78 -15.70 0.30
C TYR A 111 6.58 -16.46 -0.21
N PHE A 112 6.04 -17.38 0.58
CA PHE A 112 4.89 -18.20 0.20
C PHE A 112 3.80 -18.19 1.27
N ASP A 113 2.57 -18.44 0.82
CA ASP A 113 1.39 -18.53 1.67
C ASP A 113 1.16 -19.94 2.22
N LYS A 114 0.10 -20.11 3.02
CA LYS A 114 -0.32 -21.39 3.62
C LYS A 114 -0.61 -22.50 2.59
N ASP A 115 -0.88 -22.17 1.35
CA ASP A 115 -1.12 -23.13 0.28
C ASP A 115 0.18 -23.45 -0.49
N GLY A 116 1.27 -22.80 -0.08
CA GLY A 116 2.60 -22.91 -0.69
C GLY A 116 2.74 -22.15 -2.00
N ILE A 117 1.88 -21.19 -2.25
CA ILE A 117 1.96 -20.34 -3.42
C ILE A 117 2.93 -19.20 -3.14
N VAL A 118 3.90 -19.00 -4.02
CA VAL A 118 4.86 -17.87 -3.92
C VAL A 118 4.12 -16.56 -4.18
N VAL A 119 3.98 -15.75 -3.15
CA VAL A 119 3.20 -14.51 -3.20
C VAL A 119 4.06 -13.26 -3.36
N GLU A 120 5.35 -13.35 -3.01
CA GLU A 120 6.26 -12.20 -3.07
C GLU A 120 7.72 -12.66 -3.25
N SER A 121 8.54 -11.78 -3.84
CA SER A 121 10.00 -11.92 -3.94
C SER A 121 10.65 -10.62 -3.47
N SER A 122 11.53 -10.69 -2.48
CA SER A 122 12.24 -9.54 -1.94
C SER A 122 13.68 -9.88 -1.59
N THR A 123 14.56 -8.89 -1.59
CA THR A 123 15.90 -8.98 -1.01
C THR A 123 15.88 -8.75 0.50
N ASP A 124 14.84 -8.12 1.01
CA ASP A 124 14.67 -7.83 2.42
C ASP A 124 14.15 -9.07 3.18
N VAL A 125 14.62 -9.23 4.41
CA VAL A 125 14.14 -10.28 5.31
C VAL A 125 13.09 -9.66 6.22
N TYR A 126 11.92 -10.29 6.27
CA TYR A 126 10.84 -9.87 7.17
C TYR A 126 11.00 -10.55 8.51
N GLU A 127 10.87 -9.75 9.57
CA GLU A 127 10.84 -10.25 10.94
C GLU A 127 9.65 -11.20 11.14
N ASN A 128 9.84 -12.21 11.96
CA ASN A 128 8.82 -13.22 12.32
C ASN A 128 8.32 -14.10 11.16
N VAL A 129 9.04 -14.15 10.03
CA VAL A 129 8.74 -15.09 8.94
C VAL A 129 9.85 -16.14 8.89
N PRO A 130 9.56 -17.44 9.12
CA PRO A 130 10.59 -18.49 9.17
C PRO A 130 11.24 -18.74 7.81
N GLU A 131 12.56 -18.93 7.82
CA GLU A 131 13.33 -19.43 6.68
C GLU A 131 13.20 -20.94 6.58
N ILE A 132 12.85 -21.45 5.42
CA ILE A 132 12.83 -22.89 5.13
C ILE A 132 14.07 -23.24 4.29
N ASP A 133 14.97 -23.99 4.88
CA ASP A 133 16.20 -24.43 4.21
C ASP A 133 16.15 -25.93 3.87
N GLY A 134 17.08 -26.36 3.02
CA GLY A 134 17.24 -27.77 2.61
C GLY A 134 16.34 -28.21 1.47
N LEU A 135 15.45 -27.35 0.97
CA LEU A 135 14.63 -27.64 -0.21
C LEU A 135 15.40 -27.32 -1.49
N LYS A 136 15.19 -28.14 -2.53
CA LYS A 136 15.77 -27.93 -3.87
C LYS A 136 14.66 -27.62 -4.85
N PHE A 137 14.88 -26.60 -5.64
CA PHE A 137 13.94 -26.11 -6.65
C PHE A 137 14.64 -26.05 -8.00
N ASP A 138 13.98 -26.53 -9.04
CA ASP A 138 14.43 -26.32 -10.41
C ASP A 138 14.11 -24.91 -10.87
N SER A 139 12.94 -24.40 -10.51
CA SER A 139 12.52 -23.02 -10.76
C SER A 139 11.47 -22.59 -9.75
N ILE A 140 11.46 -21.28 -9.42
CA ILE A 140 10.40 -20.67 -8.60
C ILE A 140 9.77 -19.55 -9.39
N VAL A 141 8.44 -19.55 -9.47
CA VAL A 141 7.66 -18.54 -10.20
C VAL A 141 6.61 -17.94 -9.27
N ILE A 142 6.54 -16.61 -9.24
CA ILE A 142 5.55 -15.88 -8.43
C ILE A 142 4.13 -16.25 -8.92
N ASN A 143 3.20 -16.40 -7.98
CA ASN A 143 1.84 -16.87 -8.13
C ASN A 143 1.71 -18.36 -8.50
N ASN A 144 2.80 -19.12 -8.44
CA ASN A 144 2.77 -20.56 -8.61
C ASN A 144 3.13 -21.26 -7.30
N LYS A 145 2.65 -22.48 -7.15
CA LYS A 145 3.01 -23.33 -6.03
C LYS A 145 4.48 -23.73 -6.12
N LEU A 146 5.17 -23.74 -4.97
CA LEU A 146 6.53 -24.26 -4.85
C LEU A 146 6.54 -25.76 -5.25
N ASP A 147 7.36 -26.11 -6.23
CA ASP A 147 7.55 -27.50 -6.64
C ASP A 147 8.77 -28.07 -5.92
N VAL A 148 8.54 -28.90 -4.92
CA VAL A 148 9.56 -29.44 -3.99
C VAL A 148 9.81 -30.93 -4.18
N GLY A 149 9.42 -31.52 -5.30
CA GLY A 149 9.74 -32.92 -5.64
C GLY A 149 9.22 -33.99 -4.65
N ASN A 150 9.01 -33.65 -3.36
CA ASN A 150 8.45 -34.51 -2.33
C ASN A 150 7.30 -33.80 -1.60
N SER A 151 6.08 -34.12 -2.00
CA SER A 151 4.86 -33.50 -1.48
C SER A 151 4.60 -33.76 0.01
N GLU A 152 5.07 -34.88 0.55
CA GLU A 152 4.84 -35.27 1.96
C GLU A 152 5.68 -34.41 2.90
N ILE A 153 6.96 -34.24 2.60
CA ILE A 153 7.87 -33.35 3.35
C ILE A 153 7.35 -31.90 3.27
N TYR A 154 6.91 -31.50 2.11
CA TYR A 154 6.40 -30.15 1.90
C TYR A 154 5.14 -29.84 2.71
N ASN A 155 4.18 -30.76 2.72
CA ASN A 155 2.97 -30.59 3.54
C ASN A 155 3.31 -30.51 5.03
N THR A 156 4.27 -31.32 5.50
CA THR A 156 4.76 -31.28 6.89
C THR A 156 5.37 -29.90 7.20
N ILE A 157 6.14 -29.33 6.29
CA ILE A 157 6.72 -27.98 6.45
C ILE A 157 5.61 -26.93 6.54
N LEU A 158 4.62 -26.98 5.65
CA LEU A 158 3.50 -26.04 5.68
C LEU A 158 2.68 -26.15 6.98
N ASP A 159 2.43 -27.37 7.47
CA ASP A 159 1.76 -27.59 8.75
C ASP A 159 2.55 -27.03 9.93
N LEU A 160 3.87 -27.16 9.92
CA LEU A 160 4.75 -26.58 10.93
C LEU A 160 4.76 -25.06 10.91
N THR A 161 4.93 -24.45 9.73
CA THR A 161 4.94 -22.98 9.59
C THR A 161 3.60 -22.35 10.00
N GLN A 162 2.48 -22.98 9.65
CA GLN A 162 1.16 -22.57 10.12
C GLN A 162 1.00 -22.72 11.64
N SER A 163 1.68 -23.70 12.24
CA SER A 163 1.66 -23.88 13.69
C SER A 163 2.46 -22.79 14.41
N PHE A 164 3.58 -22.34 13.85
CA PHE A 164 4.33 -21.22 14.40
C PHE A 164 3.51 -19.94 14.41
N ASP A 165 2.88 -19.61 13.30
CA ASP A 165 1.99 -18.44 13.18
C ASP A 165 0.81 -18.53 14.17
N LYS A 166 0.15 -19.70 14.24
CA LYS A 166 -1.02 -19.91 15.13
C LYS A 166 -0.70 -19.81 16.62
N TYR A 167 0.51 -20.20 17.03
CA TYR A 167 0.91 -20.24 18.44
C TYR A 167 1.86 -19.09 18.82
N ASP A 168 2.08 -18.13 17.93
CA ASP A 168 2.95 -16.95 18.13
C ASP A 168 4.36 -17.37 18.63
N ILE A 169 4.93 -18.38 17.96
CA ILE A 169 6.24 -18.92 18.30
C ILE A 169 7.31 -18.16 17.53
N ASP A 170 8.17 -17.44 18.25
CA ASP A 170 9.36 -16.80 17.68
C ASP A 170 10.33 -17.86 17.13
N VAL A 171 10.79 -17.68 15.89
CA VAL A 171 11.70 -18.58 15.16
C VAL A 171 12.97 -17.86 14.73
#